data_830008da8b35d438629270cf92a9419e
#
_entry.id   830008da8b35d438629270cf92a9419e
#
_cell.length_a   1.000
_cell.length_b   1.000
_cell.length_c   1.000
_cell.angle_alpha   90.00
_cell.angle_beta   90.00
_cell.angle_gamma   90.00
#
_symmetry.space_group_name_H-M   'P 1'
#
loop_
_entity.id
_entity.type
_entity.pdbx_description
1 polymer ?
#
loop_
_entity_poly.entity_id
_entity_poly.type
_entity_poly.pdbx_seq_one_letter_code
_entity_poly.pdbx_strand_id
1 'polypeptide(L)'
;MYPTLENIKQLAQKKEYRRIPLCRELYADRYTPVEVMRTLRKASRHCYLLESASQTEVWGRYSFLGYEPSMEITCTDGTLKIRRTDAQGKAEETVKQVTHPGDTLREIIREYKTPVMENMPPFTGGLVGYFSYDYIKYSEPKLKLEDKEQQDFRDMDLMLFDQVIVFDHFKQKVLLITGVMTDDLEASYEVAVKKLEEMAQLIRNGEHMEFEPLKLESEIRPKFPKEKYADMVEKAKHYIKEGDIFQVVLSNPMRAKATGSLFDTYRVLRATNPSPYMFYFSSDDIELAGASPETLAKLENGTLSTFPLAGTRPRGKTREEDKALEEGLLKDEKELAEHNMLVDLGRNDIGKISKIGTVKVEKYLCVERFSHVMHLGSTVTGIIRDDKDAVDAVDAILPAGTLSGAPKFRACQIIEELEQSKRGIYGGAIGYLDFAGNLDTCIAIRLVYKKNGEICIRSGAGIVADSVPEKEFQECCNKARAVVQAIEQAQEGLE
;
A
#
# COMPACT_ATOMS: atom_id res chain seq x y z
N MET A 1 -1.96 -0.71 -31.39
CA MET A 1 -2.88 -0.32 -30.31
C MET A 1 -3.94 -1.40 -30.11
N TYR A 2 -4.36 -1.63 -28.91
CA TYR A 2 -5.37 -2.62 -28.53
C TYR A 2 -6.25 -2.05 -27.40
N PRO A 3 -7.57 -2.26 -27.43
CA PRO A 3 -8.36 -2.86 -28.51
C PRO A 3 -8.47 -1.93 -29.75
N THR A 4 -8.99 -2.46 -30.86
CA THR A 4 -9.30 -1.63 -32.04
C THR A 4 -10.49 -0.73 -31.79
N LEU A 5 -10.65 0.35 -32.56
CA LEU A 5 -11.82 1.24 -32.44
C LEU A 5 -13.15 0.46 -32.59
N GLU A 6 -13.19 -0.54 -33.47
CA GLU A 6 -14.37 -1.37 -33.69
C GLU A 6 -14.72 -2.22 -32.44
N ASN A 7 -13.71 -2.82 -31.80
CA ASN A 7 -13.90 -3.53 -30.54
C ASN A 7 -14.39 -2.60 -29.42
N ILE A 8 -13.86 -1.38 -29.37
CA ILE A 8 -14.30 -0.35 -28.40
C ILE A 8 -15.77 0.01 -28.65
N LYS A 9 -16.18 0.23 -29.92
CA LYS A 9 -17.58 0.49 -30.29
C LYS A 9 -18.50 -0.65 -29.85
N GLN A 10 -18.09 -1.91 -30.04
CA GLN A 10 -18.87 -3.08 -29.60
C GLN A 10 -19.00 -3.14 -28.06
N LEU A 11 -17.93 -2.87 -27.31
CA LEU A 11 -17.98 -2.82 -25.86
C LEU A 11 -18.88 -1.69 -25.34
N ALA A 12 -18.81 -0.51 -25.96
CA ALA A 12 -19.63 0.65 -25.61
C ALA A 12 -21.14 0.42 -25.82
N GLN A 13 -21.53 -0.41 -26.79
CA GLN A 13 -22.93 -0.76 -27.03
C GLN A 13 -23.62 -1.43 -25.83
N LYS A 14 -22.86 -2.08 -24.95
CA LYS A 14 -23.40 -2.70 -23.72
C LYS A 14 -23.93 -1.66 -22.70
N LYS A 15 -23.57 -0.38 -22.85
CA LYS A 15 -23.97 0.74 -21.95
C LYS A 15 -23.65 0.51 -20.46
N GLU A 16 -22.85 -0.49 -20.18
CA GLU A 16 -22.44 -0.87 -18.82
C GLU A 16 -21.19 -0.11 -18.38
N TYR A 17 -20.33 0.21 -19.34
CA TYR A 17 -19.03 0.81 -19.11
C TYR A 17 -19.04 2.29 -19.51
N ARG A 18 -18.30 3.10 -18.75
CA ARG A 18 -18.12 4.53 -19.01
C ARG A 18 -16.77 4.82 -19.65
N ARG A 19 -15.80 3.94 -19.43
CA ARG A 19 -14.44 4.04 -19.89
C ARG A 19 -13.97 2.69 -20.41
N ILE A 20 -13.28 2.68 -21.54
CA ILE A 20 -12.67 1.48 -22.12
C ILE A 20 -11.17 1.72 -22.25
N PRO A 21 -10.31 0.86 -21.66
CA PRO A 21 -8.87 1.08 -21.74
C PRO A 21 -8.34 0.87 -23.16
N LEU A 22 -7.48 1.77 -23.59
CA LEU A 22 -6.72 1.69 -24.84
C LEU A 22 -5.24 1.57 -24.51
N CYS A 23 -4.57 0.58 -25.07
CA CYS A 23 -3.18 0.26 -24.82
C CYS A 23 -2.32 0.39 -26.06
N ARG A 24 -1.10 0.92 -25.88
CA ARG A 24 0.00 0.90 -26.82
C ARG A 24 1.20 0.19 -26.20
N GLU A 25 1.83 -0.72 -26.94
CA GLU A 25 3.02 -1.43 -26.50
C GLU A 25 4.31 -0.80 -27.03
N LEU A 26 5.34 -0.77 -26.20
CA LEU A 26 6.73 -0.49 -26.54
C LEU A 26 7.61 -1.67 -26.09
N TYR A 27 8.82 -1.82 -26.64
CA TYR A 27 9.82 -2.73 -26.09
C TYR A 27 10.47 -2.15 -24.84
N ALA A 28 10.70 -2.99 -23.81
CA ALA A 28 11.28 -2.56 -22.53
C ALA A 28 12.82 -2.60 -22.50
N ASP A 29 13.46 -3.00 -23.60
CA ASP A 29 14.91 -3.23 -23.71
C ASP A 29 15.78 -1.97 -23.46
N ARG A 30 15.17 -0.78 -23.49
CA ARG A 30 15.86 0.51 -23.29
C ARG A 30 15.46 1.26 -22.03
N TYR A 31 14.49 0.74 -21.27
CA TYR A 31 13.86 1.47 -20.17
C TYR A 31 13.80 0.63 -18.90
N THR A 32 13.96 1.28 -17.76
CA THR A 32 13.68 0.68 -16.46
C THR A 32 12.60 1.50 -15.72
N PRO A 33 11.84 0.90 -14.80
CA PRO A 33 10.85 1.64 -14.00
C PRO A 33 11.47 2.84 -13.26
N VAL A 34 12.68 2.67 -12.72
CA VAL A 34 13.41 3.71 -11.99
C VAL A 34 13.76 4.89 -12.90
N GLU A 35 14.26 4.61 -14.12
CA GLU A 35 14.65 5.63 -15.09
C GLU A 35 13.42 6.40 -15.59
N VAL A 36 12.34 5.67 -15.92
CA VAL A 36 11.08 6.31 -16.31
C VAL A 36 10.52 7.17 -15.17
N MET A 37 10.64 6.74 -13.92
CA MET A 37 10.22 7.56 -12.78
C MET A 37 10.99 8.88 -12.70
N ARG A 38 12.29 8.92 -13.02
CA ARG A 38 13.07 10.19 -13.11
C ARG A 38 12.45 11.16 -14.12
N THR A 39 12.04 10.64 -15.27
CA THR A 39 11.35 11.42 -16.31
C THR A 39 9.99 11.92 -15.82
N LEU A 40 9.19 11.05 -15.21
CA LEU A 40 7.85 11.41 -14.71
C LEU A 40 7.92 12.46 -13.60
N ARG A 41 8.90 12.36 -12.70
CA ARG A 41 9.10 13.32 -11.61
C ARG A 41 9.56 14.70 -12.12
N LYS A 42 10.20 14.78 -13.29
CA LYS A 42 10.50 16.04 -13.95
C LYS A 42 9.23 16.70 -14.51
N ALA A 43 8.31 15.88 -15.04
CA ALA A 43 7.05 16.34 -15.61
C ALA A 43 6.01 16.68 -14.53
N SER A 44 5.96 15.91 -13.43
CA SER A 44 4.93 16.05 -12.39
C SER A 44 5.49 15.84 -10.98
N ARG A 45 4.98 16.60 -10.02
CA ARG A 45 5.21 16.35 -8.60
C ARG A 45 4.42 15.13 -8.09
N HIS A 46 3.26 14.89 -8.69
CA HIS A 46 2.34 13.83 -8.33
C HIS A 46 2.65 12.59 -9.17
N CYS A 47 3.39 11.67 -8.59
CA CYS A 47 3.79 10.43 -9.24
C CYS A 47 3.74 9.26 -8.27
N TYR A 48 3.57 8.07 -8.82
CA TYR A 48 3.75 6.84 -8.08
C TYR A 48 4.52 5.80 -8.89
N LEU A 49 5.17 4.89 -8.16
CA LEU A 49 5.74 3.65 -8.65
C LEU A 49 5.34 2.54 -7.69
N LEU A 50 4.63 1.55 -8.19
CA LEU A 50 4.26 0.33 -7.47
C LEU A 50 4.92 -0.85 -8.18
N GLU A 51 5.72 -1.61 -7.44
CA GLU A 51 6.45 -2.77 -7.95
C GLU A 51 6.28 -3.96 -7.01
N SER A 52 6.58 -5.14 -7.51
CA SER A 52 6.80 -6.32 -6.69
C SER A 52 8.17 -6.89 -7.01
N ALA A 53 8.99 -7.08 -5.99
CA ALA A 53 10.32 -7.67 -6.15
C ALA A 53 10.31 -9.21 -6.06
N SER A 54 9.16 -9.83 -5.91
CA SER A 54 9.00 -11.28 -5.91
C SER A 54 9.18 -11.82 -7.33
N GLN A 55 10.14 -12.74 -7.53
CA GLN A 55 10.48 -13.32 -8.84
C GLN A 55 9.55 -14.48 -9.27
N THR A 56 8.31 -14.50 -8.85
CA THR A 56 7.34 -15.52 -9.28
C THR A 56 6.49 -15.03 -10.43
N GLU A 57 5.98 -15.92 -11.29
CA GLU A 57 5.11 -15.58 -12.43
C GLU A 57 3.83 -14.84 -12.02
N VAL A 58 3.39 -14.99 -10.78
CA VAL A 58 2.18 -14.36 -10.21
C VAL A 58 2.51 -13.03 -9.50
N TRP A 59 3.63 -12.98 -8.79
CA TRP A 59 4.11 -11.81 -8.07
C TRP A 59 5.37 -11.28 -8.76
N GLY A 60 5.41 -9.99 -9.05
CA GLY A 60 6.59 -9.37 -9.67
C GLY A 60 6.55 -9.26 -11.18
N ARG A 61 5.44 -9.66 -11.80
CA ARG A 61 5.29 -9.53 -13.25
C ARG A 61 5.20 -8.08 -13.71
N TYR A 62 4.53 -7.22 -12.93
CA TYR A 62 4.24 -5.85 -13.35
C TYR A 62 4.85 -4.81 -12.42
N SER A 63 5.34 -3.72 -13.01
CA SER A 63 5.54 -2.44 -12.31
C SER A 63 4.58 -1.41 -12.89
N PHE A 64 3.90 -0.66 -12.03
CA PHE A 64 2.92 0.35 -12.41
C PHE A 64 3.45 1.74 -12.05
N LEU A 65 3.38 2.67 -13.00
CA LEU A 65 3.75 4.07 -12.81
C LEU A 65 2.63 4.98 -13.29
N GLY A 66 2.46 6.10 -12.61
CA GLY A 66 1.56 7.16 -13.03
C GLY A 66 2.10 8.53 -12.68
N TYR A 67 1.60 9.52 -13.39
CA TYR A 67 1.94 10.94 -13.25
C TYR A 67 0.77 11.80 -13.70
N GLU A 68 0.75 13.06 -13.28
CA GLU A 68 -0.29 14.02 -13.64
C GLU A 68 -1.72 13.47 -13.38
N PRO A 69 -2.09 13.20 -12.11
CA PRO A 69 -3.44 12.75 -11.82
C PRO A 69 -4.46 13.79 -12.24
N SER A 70 -5.57 13.33 -12.80
CA SER A 70 -6.69 14.22 -13.17
C SER A 70 -7.51 14.66 -11.95
N MET A 71 -7.33 13.98 -10.81
CA MET A 71 -8.05 14.28 -9.57
C MET A 71 -7.23 13.88 -8.36
N GLU A 72 -7.26 14.71 -7.32
CA GLU A 72 -6.77 14.40 -5.98
C GLU A 72 -7.92 14.40 -5.00
N ILE A 73 -8.00 13.37 -4.15
CA ILE A 73 -9.08 13.17 -3.20
C ILE A 73 -8.44 12.98 -1.83
N THR A 74 -8.60 13.95 -0.96
CA THR A 74 -8.04 13.88 0.38
C THR A 74 -9.13 14.03 1.43
N CYS A 75 -8.97 13.36 2.56
CA CYS A 75 -9.90 13.49 3.68
C CYS A 75 -9.13 13.62 5.00
N THR A 76 -9.56 14.55 5.84
CA THR A 76 -9.04 14.73 7.20
C THR A 76 -10.22 15.06 8.10
N ASP A 77 -10.49 14.24 9.10
CA ASP A 77 -11.55 14.42 10.09
C ASP A 77 -12.92 14.79 9.47
N GLY A 78 -13.30 14.03 8.41
CA GLY A 78 -14.56 14.20 7.68
C GLY A 78 -14.57 15.40 6.71
N THR A 79 -13.53 16.20 6.67
CA THR A 79 -13.38 17.24 5.66
C THR A 79 -12.77 16.63 4.39
N LEU A 80 -13.61 16.37 3.40
CA LEU A 80 -13.23 15.82 2.11
C LEU A 80 -12.94 16.95 1.12
N LYS A 81 -11.76 16.91 0.49
CA LYS A 81 -11.34 17.82 -0.57
C LYS A 81 -11.15 17.04 -1.87
N ILE A 82 -11.72 17.52 -2.95
CA ILE A 82 -11.55 16.97 -4.29
C ILE A 82 -10.99 18.08 -5.16
N ARG A 83 -9.78 17.92 -5.66
CA ARG A 83 -9.13 18.81 -6.62
C ARG A 83 -9.13 18.13 -7.97
N ARG A 84 -9.85 18.70 -8.94
CA ARG A 84 -9.87 18.24 -10.33
C ARG A 84 -8.98 19.15 -11.18
N THR A 85 -8.16 18.57 -12.02
CA THR A 85 -7.31 19.33 -12.97
C THR A 85 -7.79 19.05 -14.38
N ASP A 86 -8.20 20.09 -15.10
CA ASP A 86 -8.64 19.97 -16.48
C ASP A 86 -7.46 19.80 -17.46
N ALA A 87 -7.78 19.56 -18.74
CA ALA A 87 -6.79 19.37 -19.79
C ALA A 87 -5.91 20.64 -20.06
N GLN A 88 -6.33 21.79 -19.56
CA GLN A 88 -5.61 23.06 -19.65
C GLN A 88 -4.74 23.32 -18.41
N GLY A 89 -4.74 22.39 -17.43
CA GLY A 89 -3.99 22.51 -16.18
C GLY A 89 -4.66 23.41 -15.14
N LYS A 90 -5.92 23.84 -15.34
CA LYS A 90 -6.67 24.61 -14.37
C LYS A 90 -7.24 23.68 -13.31
N ALA A 91 -6.93 23.95 -12.06
CA ALA A 91 -7.45 23.19 -10.92
C ALA A 91 -8.71 23.82 -10.35
N GLU A 92 -9.70 22.99 -10.07
CA GLU A 92 -10.91 23.36 -9.32
C GLU A 92 -10.98 22.49 -8.06
N GLU A 93 -11.18 23.12 -6.92
CA GLU A 93 -11.26 22.44 -5.63
C GLU A 93 -12.69 22.49 -5.08
N THR A 94 -13.20 21.33 -4.69
CA THR A 94 -14.47 21.18 -3.97
C THR A 94 -14.18 20.67 -2.56
N VAL A 95 -14.77 21.33 -1.55
CA VAL A 95 -14.63 20.91 -0.15
C VAL A 95 -16.02 20.58 0.38
N LYS A 96 -16.16 19.42 1.01
CA LYS A 96 -17.43 18.99 1.64
C LYS A 96 -17.18 18.24 2.94
N GLN A 97 -18.13 18.33 3.87
CA GLN A 97 -18.16 17.50 5.08
C GLN A 97 -18.85 16.18 4.75
N VAL A 98 -18.22 15.09 5.15
CA VAL A 98 -18.73 13.73 4.94
C VAL A 98 -18.68 12.94 6.24
N THR A 99 -19.64 12.06 6.42
CA THR A 99 -19.62 11.07 7.50
C THR A 99 -18.73 9.88 7.15
N HIS A 100 -18.64 9.57 5.85
CA HIS A 100 -17.81 8.49 5.32
C HIS A 100 -17.27 8.87 3.93
N PRO A 101 -15.96 8.97 3.72
CA PRO A 101 -15.39 9.37 2.43
C PRO A 101 -15.58 8.31 1.34
N GLY A 102 -15.81 7.05 1.71
CA GLY A 102 -16.01 5.93 0.79
C GLY A 102 -17.16 6.11 -0.19
N ASP A 103 -18.22 6.82 0.21
CA ASP A 103 -19.37 7.07 -0.69
C ASP A 103 -18.96 7.90 -1.91
N THR A 104 -18.10 8.90 -1.69
CA THR A 104 -17.52 9.68 -2.80
C THR A 104 -16.59 8.85 -3.69
N LEU A 105 -15.81 7.93 -3.11
CA LEU A 105 -14.98 7.03 -3.91
C LEU A 105 -15.82 6.13 -4.81
N ARG A 106 -16.95 5.62 -4.30
CA ARG A 106 -17.92 4.83 -5.08
C ARG A 106 -18.50 5.60 -6.25
N GLU A 107 -18.87 6.88 -6.03
CA GLU A 107 -19.35 7.76 -7.09
C GLU A 107 -18.30 7.92 -8.19
N ILE A 108 -17.06 8.24 -7.82
CA ILE A 108 -15.95 8.43 -8.76
C ILE A 108 -15.65 7.14 -9.53
N ILE A 109 -15.57 6.00 -8.87
CA ILE A 109 -15.31 4.71 -9.55
C ILE A 109 -16.42 4.40 -10.57
N ARG A 110 -17.69 4.73 -10.27
CA ARG A 110 -18.80 4.56 -11.21
C ARG A 110 -18.70 5.47 -12.44
N GLU A 111 -18.20 6.70 -12.28
CA GLU A 111 -17.96 7.63 -13.39
C GLU A 111 -16.93 7.08 -14.41
N TYR A 112 -16.03 6.20 -13.96
CA TYR A 112 -14.96 5.59 -14.76
C TYR A 112 -15.11 4.08 -14.95
N LYS A 113 -16.30 3.51 -14.68
CA LYS A 113 -16.52 2.06 -14.73
C LYS A 113 -15.94 1.45 -16.01
N THR A 114 -15.02 0.50 -15.85
CA THR A 114 -14.17 -0.07 -16.91
C THR A 114 -14.35 -1.59 -16.98
N PRO A 115 -14.34 -2.23 -18.18
CA PRO A 115 -14.34 -3.68 -18.27
C PRO A 115 -12.99 -4.28 -17.89
N VAL A 116 -13.02 -5.49 -17.31
CA VAL A 116 -11.84 -6.35 -17.25
C VAL A 116 -11.56 -6.90 -18.64
N MET A 117 -10.33 -6.81 -19.11
CA MET A 117 -9.95 -7.22 -20.47
C MET A 117 -8.81 -8.26 -20.42
N GLU A 118 -8.99 -9.34 -21.17
CA GLU A 118 -8.16 -10.54 -21.10
C GLU A 118 -6.66 -10.33 -21.37
N ASN A 119 -6.30 -9.37 -22.21
CA ASN A 119 -4.89 -9.10 -22.57
C ASN A 119 -4.32 -7.84 -21.94
N MET A 120 -5.00 -7.28 -20.95
CA MET A 120 -4.56 -6.11 -20.20
C MET A 120 -3.92 -6.52 -18.85
N PRO A 121 -3.07 -5.70 -18.27
CA PRO A 121 -2.61 -5.90 -16.90
C PRO A 121 -3.78 -5.72 -15.92
N PRO A 122 -3.64 -6.21 -14.67
CA PRO A 122 -4.73 -6.14 -13.68
C PRO A 122 -5.13 -4.71 -13.31
N PHE A 123 -4.25 -3.74 -13.52
CA PHE A 123 -4.52 -2.32 -13.27
C PHE A 123 -4.37 -1.52 -14.57
N THR A 124 -5.45 -0.89 -15.02
CA THR A 124 -5.52 -0.09 -16.25
C THR A 124 -5.92 1.37 -16.02
N GLY A 125 -5.96 1.78 -14.75
CA GLY A 125 -6.36 3.09 -14.26
C GLY A 125 -7.22 2.98 -13.02
N GLY A 126 -7.19 4.01 -12.18
CA GLY A 126 -7.91 3.99 -10.91
C GLY A 126 -7.36 5.02 -9.92
N LEU A 127 -7.72 4.81 -8.68
CA LEU A 127 -7.28 5.58 -7.53
C LEU A 127 -6.03 4.92 -6.93
N VAL A 128 -4.95 5.67 -6.80
CA VAL A 128 -3.68 5.21 -6.19
C VAL A 128 -3.32 6.13 -5.03
N GLY A 129 -2.87 5.56 -3.93
CA GLY A 129 -2.46 6.32 -2.76
C GLY A 129 -2.55 5.51 -1.48
N TYR A 130 -3.02 6.14 -0.40
CA TYR A 130 -3.11 5.47 0.89
C TYR A 130 -4.39 5.80 1.66
N PHE A 131 -4.77 4.84 2.51
CA PHE A 131 -5.66 5.03 3.65
C PHE A 131 -4.81 4.94 4.91
N SER A 132 -4.88 5.94 5.79
CA SER A 132 -4.13 5.90 7.06
C SER A 132 -4.72 4.88 8.03
N TYR A 133 -3.97 4.54 9.08
CA TYR A 133 -4.52 3.78 10.21
C TYR A 133 -5.76 4.44 10.80
N ASP A 134 -5.73 5.77 10.90
CA ASP A 134 -6.78 6.56 11.53
C ASP A 134 -8.09 6.61 10.72
N TYR A 135 -8.07 6.10 9.48
CA TYR A 135 -9.27 5.92 8.65
C TYR A 135 -10.31 4.97 9.29
N ILE A 136 -9.89 4.08 10.22
CA ILE A 136 -10.80 3.18 10.96
C ILE A 136 -11.96 3.94 11.61
N LYS A 137 -11.82 5.21 11.97
CA LYS A 137 -12.89 6.01 12.59
C LYS A 137 -14.14 6.15 11.72
N TYR A 138 -14.02 5.97 10.39
CA TYR A 138 -15.14 6.00 9.46
C TYR A 138 -15.91 4.68 9.43
N SER A 139 -15.22 3.55 9.56
CA SER A 139 -15.85 2.22 9.63
C SER A 139 -16.29 1.85 11.04
N GLU A 140 -15.62 2.39 12.08
CA GLU A 140 -15.91 2.16 13.49
C GLU A 140 -16.17 3.48 14.26
N PRO A 141 -17.31 4.16 14.07
CA PRO A 141 -17.57 5.49 14.64
C PRO A 141 -17.61 5.54 16.18
N LYS A 142 -17.70 4.37 16.83
CA LYS A 142 -17.62 4.24 18.30
C LYS A 142 -16.19 4.35 18.82
N LEU A 143 -15.19 4.16 17.96
CA LEU A 143 -13.80 4.33 18.31
C LEU A 143 -13.47 5.83 18.28
N LYS A 144 -13.26 6.41 19.42
CA LYS A 144 -12.85 7.80 19.53
C LYS A 144 -11.32 7.85 19.45
N LEU A 145 -10.82 8.39 18.35
CA LEU A 145 -9.41 8.72 18.18
C LEU A 145 -9.24 10.19 18.56
N GLU A 146 -8.74 10.45 19.77
CA GLU A 146 -8.49 11.81 20.25
C GLU A 146 -7.17 12.31 19.68
N ASP A 147 -7.21 13.45 18.99
CA ASP A 147 -6.03 14.07 18.40
C ASP A 147 -5.22 14.81 19.48
N LYS A 148 -4.31 14.10 20.13
CA LYS A 148 -3.45 14.66 21.19
C LYS A 148 -2.17 15.34 20.66
N GLU A 149 -1.79 15.06 19.42
CA GLU A 149 -0.76 15.75 18.67
C GLU A 149 -1.33 16.23 17.36
N GLN A 150 -1.31 17.53 17.13
CA GLN A 150 -1.69 18.16 15.86
C GLN A 150 -0.71 17.74 14.75
N GLN A 151 -0.85 16.54 14.27
CA GLN A 151 -0.27 16.15 13.01
C GLN A 151 -1.36 16.30 11.95
N ASP A 152 -1.16 17.26 11.06
CA ASP A 152 -1.95 17.44 9.84
C ASP A 152 -1.68 16.27 8.87
N PHE A 153 -2.04 15.05 9.33
CA PHE A 153 -1.91 13.84 8.54
C PHE A 153 -3.28 13.45 8.02
N ARG A 154 -3.36 13.24 6.70
CA ARG A 154 -4.62 12.91 6.02
C ARG A 154 -5.05 11.50 6.41
N ASP A 155 -6.35 11.32 6.66
CA ASP A 155 -6.93 10.00 6.89
C ASP A 155 -6.93 9.17 5.60
N MET A 156 -7.06 9.88 4.46
CA MET A 156 -7.02 9.29 3.12
C MET A 156 -6.41 10.30 2.15
N ASP A 157 -5.54 9.81 1.28
CA ASP A 157 -4.91 10.56 0.19
C ASP A 157 -4.83 9.66 -1.04
N LEU A 158 -5.72 9.90 -1.99
CA LEU A 158 -5.85 9.14 -3.22
C LEU A 158 -5.80 10.06 -4.42
N MET A 159 -5.11 9.63 -5.46
CA MET A 159 -5.03 10.33 -6.73
C MET A 159 -5.61 9.46 -7.85
N LEU A 160 -6.39 10.06 -8.73
CA LEU A 160 -6.98 9.39 -9.89
C LEU A 160 -6.03 9.48 -11.08
N PHE A 161 -5.59 8.31 -11.53
CA PHE A 161 -4.75 8.18 -12.72
C PHE A 161 -5.53 7.48 -13.82
N ASP A 162 -5.84 8.24 -14.89
CA ASP A 162 -6.41 7.71 -16.11
C ASP A 162 -5.35 7.16 -17.05
N GLN A 163 -4.11 7.65 -16.93
CA GLN A 163 -2.93 7.18 -17.66
C GLN A 163 -2.03 6.36 -16.76
N VAL A 164 -1.66 5.19 -17.24
CA VAL A 164 -0.79 4.25 -16.53
C VAL A 164 0.30 3.74 -17.45
N ILE A 165 1.53 3.72 -16.97
CA ILE A 165 2.68 3.08 -17.60
C ILE A 165 2.91 1.76 -16.88
N VAL A 166 2.91 0.65 -17.61
CA VAL A 166 3.07 -0.68 -17.02
C VAL A 166 4.26 -1.38 -17.65
N PHE A 167 5.21 -1.79 -16.83
CA PHE A 167 6.26 -2.71 -17.26
C PHE A 167 5.76 -4.15 -17.07
N ASP A 168 5.62 -4.91 -18.15
CA ASP A 168 5.43 -6.36 -18.13
C ASP A 168 6.80 -7.02 -18.21
N HIS A 169 7.37 -7.38 -17.07
CA HIS A 169 8.70 -7.96 -16.96
C HIS A 169 8.78 -9.35 -17.59
N PHE A 170 7.67 -10.07 -17.67
CA PHE A 170 7.61 -11.38 -18.31
C PHE A 170 7.64 -11.26 -19.83
N LYS A 171 6.85 -10.33 -20.41
CA LYS A 171 6.80 -10.11 -21.86
C LYS A 171 7.89 -9.15 -22.36
N GLN A 172 8.67 -8.53 -21.47
CA GLN A 172 9.67 -7.51 -21.81
C GLN A 172 9.04 -6.36 -22.61
N LYS A 173 7.88 -5.86 -22.16
CA LYS A 173 7.13 -4.79 -22.79
C LYS A 173 6.84 -3.66 -21.79
N VAL A 174 6.75 -2.45 -22.34
CA VAL A 174 6.13 -1.31 -21.66
C VAL A 174 4.76 -1.07 -22.30
N LEU A 175 3.72 -1.12 -21.49
CA LEU A 175 2.35 -0.89 -21.89
C LEU A 175 1.97 0.53 -21.47
N LEU A 176 1.58 1.36 -22.41
CA LEU A 176 1.03 2.68 -22.17
C LEU A 176 -0.48 2.57 -22.26
N ILE A 177 -1.18 2.93 -21.21
CA ILE A 177 -2.63 2.73 -21.10
C ILE A 177 -3.29 4.05 -20.75
N THR A 178 -4.38 4.37 -21.45
CA THR A 178 -5.30 5.46 -21.11
C THR A 178 -6.74 5.05 -21.41
N GLY A 179 -7.72 5.85 -21.00
CA GLY A 179 -9.13 5.55 -21.21
C GLY A 179 -9.74 6.24 -22.42
N VAL A 180 -10.68 5.54 -23.07
CA VAL A 180 -11.62 6.09 -24.04
C VAL A 180 -12.97 6.19 -23.37
N MET A 181 -13.49 7.41 -23.18
CA MET A 181 -14.83 7.63 -22.60
C MET A 181 -15.90 7.29 -23.62
N THR A 182 -16.99 6.66 -23.14
CA THR A 182 -18.05 6.14 -24.03
C THR A 182 -19.10 7.16 -24.43
N ASP A 183 -19.17 8.32 -23.76
CA ASP A 183 -20.19 9.36 -24.01
C ASP A 183 -19.95 10.08 -25.37
N ASP A 184 -18.67 10.37 -25.70
CA ASP A 184 -18.25 10.85 -27.02
C ASP A 184 -17.09 10.00 -27.51
N LEU A 185 -17.41 8.81 -27.98
CA LEU A 185 -16.44 7.74 -28.21
C LEU A 185 -15.39 8.10 -29.29
N GLU A 186 -15.80 8.71 -30.40
CA GLU A 186 -14.88 9.00 -31.51
C GLU A 186 -13.89 10.13 -31.13
N ALA A 187 -14.39 11.22 -30.58
CA ALA A 187 -13.53 12.29 -30.10
C ALA A 187 -12.62 11.83 -28.95
N SER A 188 -13.17 11.05 -28.01
CA SER A 188 -12.39 10.48 -26.91
C SER A 188 -11.31 9.51 -27.38
N TYR A 189 -11.58 8.72 -28.43
CA TYR A 189 -10.59 7.83 -29.02
C TYR A 189 -9.41 8.60 -29.64
N GLU A 190 -9.68 9.67 -30.38
CA GLU A 190 -8.63 10.52 -30.98
C GLU A 190 -7.75 11.17 -29.88
N VAL A 191 -8.38 11.67 -28.81
CA VAL A 191 -7.68 12.20 -27.64
C VAL A 191 -6.82 11.13 -26.97
N ALA A 192 -7.35 9.92 -26.79
CA ALA A 192 -6.62 8.82 -26.18
C ALA A 192 -5.40 8.40 -27.02
N VAL A 193 -5.55 8.32 -28.34
CA VAL A 193 -4.44 8.02 -29.27
C VAL A 193 -3.33 9.06 -29.17
N LYS A 194 -3.68 10.35 -29.16
CA LYS A 194 -2.73 11.45 -28.99
C LYS A 194 -2.00 11.37 -27.66
N LYS A 195 -2.74 11.10 -26.58
CA LYS A 195 -2.19 10.93 -25.22
C LYS A 195 -1.18 9.79 -25.13
N LEU A 196 -1.47 8.64 -25.75
CA LEU A 196 -0.53 7.51 -25.85
C LEU A 196 0.73 7.85 -26.64
N GLU A 197 0.64 8.71 -27.65
CA GLU A 197 1.83 9.20 -28.36
C GLU A 197 2.65 10.15 -27.49
N GLU A 198 1.99 11.07 -26.77
CA GLU A 198 2.65 11.99 -25.84
C GLU A 198 3.37 11.23 -24.73
N MET A 199 2.74 10.20 -24.14
CA MET A 199 3.38 9.31 -23.16
C MET A 199 4.61 8.60 -23.75
N ALA A 200 4.50 8.10 -25.00
CA ALA A 200 5.62 7.44 -25.67
C ALA A 200 6.78 8.41 -25.93
N GLN A 201 6.49 9.66 -26.31
CA GLN A 201 7.51 10.70 -26.51
C GLN A 201 8.15 11.12 -25.20
N LEU A 202 7.36 11.25 -24.11
CA LEU A 202 7.87 11.57 -22.79
C LEU A 202 8.88 10.51 -22.32
N ILE A 203 8.58 9.22 -22.49
CA ILE A 203 9.49 8.13 -22.11
C ILE A 203 10.75 8.11 -22.96
N ARG A 204 10.64 8.42 -24.28
CA ARG A 204 11.76 8.37 -25.21
C ARG A 204 12.71 9.54 -25.08
N ASN A 205 12.19 10.74 -24.88
CA ASN A 205 12.89 11.99 -25.06
C ASN A 205 12.74 12.96 -23.89
N GLY A 206 11.99 12.58 -22.83
CA GLY A 206 11.78 13.44 -21.67
C GLY A 206 13.08 13.68 -20.91
N GLU A 207 13.22 14.87 -20.35
CA GLU A 207 14.32 15.19 -19.45
C GLU A 207 14.19 14.42 -18.14
N HIS A 208 15.32 14.01 -17.58
CA HIS A 208 15.37 13.32 -16.29
C HIS A 208 15.50 14.33 -15.15
N MET A 209 14.82 14.07 -14.06
CA MET A 209 15.03 14.80 -12.82
C MET A 209 16.29 14.25 -12.12
N GLU A 210 17.18 15.13 -11.77
CA GLU A 210 18.23 14.83 -10.80
C GLU A 210 17.67 15.08 -9.41
N PHE A 211 17.71 14.07 -8.58
CA PHE A 211 17.25 14.15 -7.19
C PHE A 211 18.41 14.55 -6.28
N GLU A 212 18.20 15.57 -5.48
CA GLU A 212 19.11 15.82 -4.36
C GLU A 212 18.98 14.65 -3.36
N PRO A 213 20.09 13.97 -3.01
CA PRO A 213 20.07 12.92 -2.01
C PRO A 213 19.47 13.41 -0.68
N LEU A 214 18.76 12.53 0.00
CA LEU A 214 18.26 12.85 1.34
C LEU A 214 19.42 13.14 2.28
N LYS A 215 19.35 14.25 3.00
CA LYS A 215 20.33 14.63 4.02
C LYS A 215 19.63 14.78 5.36
N LEU A 216 20.10 14.05 6.36
CA LEU A 216 19.66 14.21 7.74
C LEU A 216 20.28 15.47 8.36
N GLU A 217 19.43 16.33 8.90
CA GLU A 217 19.82 17.54 9.63
C GLU A 217 19.79 17.33 11.15
N SER A 218 19.28 16.20 11.61
CA SER A 218 19.27 15.77 13.00
C SER A 218 19.37 14.26 13.11
N GLU A 219 19.70 13.76 14.29
CA GLU A 219 19.66 12.32 14.59
C GLU A 219 18.21 11.78 14.48
N ILE A 220 18.09 10.54 14.03
CA ILE A 220 16.82 9.81 14.06
C ILE A 220 16.55 9.39 15.50
N ARG A 221 15.51 9.96 16.12
CA ARG A 221 15.16 9.70 17.52
C ARG A 221 13.78 9.11 17.67
N PRO A 222 13.63 8.06 18.51
CA PRO A 222 12.32 7.52 18.86
C PRO A 222 11.54 8.50 19.75
N LYS A 223 10.23 8.60 19.54
CA LYS A 223 9.32 9.38 20.40
C LYS A 223 9.28 8.84 21.81
N PHE A 224 9.24 7.51 21.93
CA PHE A 224 9.23 6.82 23.21
C PHE A 224 10.62 6.24 23.48
N PRO A 225 11.39 6.84 24.42
CA PRO A 225 12.63 6.23 24.91
C PRO A 225 12.36 4.84 25.50
N LYS A 226 13.43 4.05 25.68
CA LYS A 226 13.33 2.65 26.12
C LYS A 226 12.48 2.48 27.37
N GLU A 227 12.66 3.33 28.37
CA GLU A 227 11.95 3.28 29.66
C GLU A 227 10.45 3.54 29.47
N LYS A 228 10.09 4.56 28.70
CA LYS A 228 8.68 4.90 28.43
C LYS A 228 8.00 3.82 27.62
N TYR A 229 8.68 3.23 26.61
CA TYR A 229 8.14 2.13 25.84
C TYR A 229 7.95 0.88 26.71
N ALA A 230 8.88 0.61 27.63
CA ALA A 230 8.75 -0.48 28.60
C ALA A 230 7.52 -0.31 29.49
N ASP A 231 7.25 0.89 29.99
CA ASP A 231 6.04 1.19 30.77
C ASP A 231 4.76 0.94 29.95
N MET A 232 4.75 1.28 28.66
CA MET A 232 3.63 1.00 27.75
C MET A 232 3.41 -0.51 27.60
N VAL A 233 4.50 -1.28 27.45
CA VAL A 233 4.43 -2.75 27.35
C VAL A 233 3.83 -3.35 28.63
N GLU A 234 4.26 -2.92 29.82
CA GLU A 234 3.72 -3.42 31.09
C GLU A 234 2.24 -3.07 31.28
N LYS A 235 1.79 -1.88 30.85
CA LYS A 235 0.37 -1.53 30.82
C LYS A 235 -0.42 -2.41 29.86
N ALA A 236 0.10 -2.69 28.67
CA ALA A 236 -0.54 -3.60 27.72
C ALA A 236 -0.66 -5.02 28.28
N LYS A 237 0.38 -5.54 28.96
CA LYS A 237 0.34 -6.83 29.66
C LYS A 237 -0.70 -6.85 30.79
N HIS A 238 -0.94 -5.72 31.45
CA HIS A 238 -2.02 -5.61 32.43
C HIS A 238 -3.38 -5.84 31.77
N TYR A 239 -3.69 -5.18 30.65
CA TYR A 239 -4.93 -5.41 29.89
C TYR A 239 -5.10 -6.86 29.41
N ILE A 240 -4.00 -7.53 29.07
CA ILE A 240 -4.02 -8.95 28.70
C ILE A 240 -4.38 -9.81 29.92
N LYS A 241 -3.82 -9.52 31.09
CA LYS A 241 -4.13 -10.25 32.35
C LYS A 241 -5.56 -10.06 32.80
N GLU A 242 -6.12 -8.86 32.61
CA GLU A 242 -7.53 -8.57 32.92
C GLU A 242 -8.50 -9.22 31.91
N GLY A 243 -8.00 -9.77 30.82
CA GLY A 243 -8.80 -10.44 29.79
C GLY A 243 -9.44 -9.50 28.77
N ASP A 244 -9.01 -8.26 28.71
CA ASP A 244 -9.49 -7.27 27.73
C ASP A 244 -9.09 -7.64 26.30
N ILE A 245 -7.88 -8.14 26.12
CA ILE A 245 -7.25 -8.48 24.84
C ILE A 245 -6.34 -9.73 24.99
N PHE A 246 -6.07 -10.39 23.88
CA PHE A 246 -5.05 -11.45 23.80
C PHE A 246 -3.69 -10.90 23.37
N GLN A 247 -3.72 -9.89 22.49
CA GLN A 247 -2.54 -9.25 21.90
C GLN A 247 -2.86 -7.81 21.53
N VAL A 248 -1.86 -6.94 21.62
CA VAL A 248 -1.88 -5.58 21.05
C VAL A 248 -0.54 -5.23 20.44
N VAL A 249 -0.55 -4.51 19.33
CA VAL A 249 0.68 -4.02 18.68
C VAL A 249 0.93 -2.59 19.11
N LEU A 250 2.01 -2.37 19.86
CA LEU A 250 2.47 -1.03 20.23
C LEU A 250 3.55 -0.55 19.27
N SER A 251 3.47 0.70 18.84
CA SER A 251 4.42 1.26 17.89
C SER A 251 5.16 2.46 18.42
N ASN A 252 6.34 2.74 17.80
CA ASN A 252 7.20 3.84 18.16
C ASN A 252 7.64 4.60 16.91
N PRO A 253 7.21 5.85 16.71
CA PRO A 253 7.69 6.68 15.61
C PRO A 253 9.10 7.19 15.91
N MET A 254 9.96 7.12 14.91
CA MET A 254 11.31 7.65 14.88
C MET A 254 11.35 8.79 13.88
N ARG A 255 11.86 9.94 14.28
CA ARG A 255 11.85 11.17 13.47
C ARG A 255 13.21 11.84 13.40
N ALA A 256 13.44 12.52 12.27
CA ALA A 256 14.57 13.41 12.07
C ALA A 256 14.19 14.53 11.10
N LYS A 257 14.84 15.69 11.26
CA LYS A 257 14.80 16.74 10.22
C LYS A 257 15.63 16.28 9.03
N ALA A 258 15.12 16.53 7.82
CA ALA A 258 15.78 16.12 6.60
C ALA A 258 15.41 16.99 5.41
N THR A 259 16.38 17.21 4.52
CA THR A 259 16.21 17.82 3.18
C THR A 259 16.47 16.79 2.08
N GLY A 260 16.30 17.17 0.82
CA GLY A 260 16.47 16.27 -0.33
C GLY A 260 15.27 15.33 -0.54
N SER A 261 15.43 14.31 -1.36
CA SER A 261 14.38 13.37 -1.80
C SER A 261 14.57 11.96 -1.23
N LEU A 262 13.47 11.25 -1.04
CA LEU A 262 13.47 9.84 -0.66
C LEU A 262 13.69 8.89 -1.85
N PHE A 263 13.87 9.40 -3.08
CA PHE A 263 13.97 8.54 -4.26
C PHE A 263 15.17 7.59 -4.20
N ASP A 264 16.33 8.08 -3.78
CA ASP A 264 17.50 7.23 -3.62
C ASP A 264 17.36 6.24 -2.45
N THR A 265 16.68 6.64 -1.38
CA THR A 265 16.28 5.71 -0.31
C THR A 265 15.41 4.57 -0.86
N TYR A 266 14.46 4.88 -1.75
CA TYR A 266 13.66 3.86 -2.45
C TYR A 266 14.54 2.92 -3.28
N ARG A 267 15.49 3.45 -4.06
CA ARG A 267 16.44 2.65 -4.88
C ARG A 267 17.26 1.69 -4.02
N VAL A 268 17.74 2.15 -2.88
CA VAL A 268 18.46 1.31 -1.92
C VAL A 268 17.55 0.21 -1.36
N LEU A 269 16.35 0.57 -0.86
CA LEU A 269 15.38 -0.41 -0.34
C LEU A 269 15.05 -1.48 -1.38
N ARG A 270 14.87 -1.08 -2.65
CA ARG A 270 14.58 -1.99 -3.77
C ARG A 270 15.69 -3.02 -3.98
N ALA A 271 16.92 -2.66 -3.76
CA ALA A 271 18.09 -3.52 -3.93
C ALA A 271 18.39 -4.36 -2.68
N THR A 272 18.26 -3.78 -1.48
CA THR A 272 18.70 -4.41 -0.23
C THR A 272 17.59 -5.13 0.52
N ASN A 273 16.33 -4.74 0.32
CA ASN A 273 15.18 -5.30 1.04
C ASN A 273 13.99 -5.56 0.10
N PRO A 274 14.19 -6.34 -0.98
CA PRO A 274 13.13 -6.64 -1.95
C PRO A 274 11.92 -7.29 -1.26
N SER A 275 10.74 -6.79 -1.57
CA SER A 275 9.47 -7.18 -0.93
C SER A 275 8.36 -7.33 -1.96
N PRO A 276 7.28 -8.08 -1.67
CA PRO A 276 6.14 -8.21 -2.57
C PRO A 276 5.49 -6.89 -2.97
N TYR A 277 5.56 -5.89 -2.09
CA TYR A 277 5.08 -4.54 -2.36
C TYR A 277 6.18 -3.53 -2.15
N MET A 278 6.73 -3.04 -3.24
CA MET A 278 7.66 -1.93 -3.27
C MET A 278 6.90 -0.69 -3.77
N PHE A 279 7.04 0.42 -3.10
CA PHE A 279 6.32 1.63 -3.48
C PHE A 279 7.14 2.90 -3.25
N TYR A 280 7.02 3.79 -4.21
CA TYR A 280 7.42 5.19 -4.13
C TYR A 280 6.22 6.05 -4.51
N PHE A 281 5.97 7.10 -3.75
CA PHE A 281 4.84 7.98 -3.95
C PHE A 281 5.26 9.42 -3.65
N SER A 282 4.83 10.36 -4.46
CA SER A 282 5.12 11.77 -4.29
C SER A 282 3.91 12.61 -4.61
N SER A 283 3.62 13.58 -3.76
CA SER A 283 2.60 14.61 -3.95
C SER A 283 3.13 15.98 -3.54
N ASP A 284 2.26 16.99 -3.37
CA ASP A 284 2.67 18.35 -3.03
C ASP A 284 3.35 18.44 -1.65
N ASP A 285 2.87 17.68 -0.67
CA ASP A 285 3.24 17.82 0.73
C ASP A 285 3.84 16.56 1.36
N ILE A 286 3.81 15.43 0.66
CA ILE A 286 4.36 14.17 1.16
C ILE A 286 5.13 13.42 0.09
N GLU A 287 6.24 12.85 0.48
CA GLU A 287 7.01 11.87 -0.28
C GLU A 287 7.17 10.63 0.59
N LEU A 288 6.97 9.44 0.03
CA LEU A 288 7.10 8.19 0.77
C LEU A 288 7.78 7.11 -0.06
N ALA A 289 8.54 6.27 0.63
CA ALA A 289 9.24 5.12 0.08
C ALA A 289 9.13 3.93 1.03
N GLY A 290 8.88 2.74 0.50
CA GLY A 290 8.74 1.57 1.36
C GLY A 290 8.81 0.24 0.64
N ALA A 291 8.89 -0.81 1.45
CA ALA A 291 9.06 -2.20 1.05
C ALA A 291 8.23 -3.11 1.99
N SER A 292 6.92 -3.17 1.76
CA SER A 292 6.02 -3.96 2.60
C SER A 292 6.03 -5.44 2.19
N PRO A 293 6.20 -6.34 3.15
CA PRO A 293 6.11 -7.77 2.88
C PRO A 293 4.69 -8.32 2.90
N GLU A 294 3.68 -7.53 3.33
CA GLU A 294 2.38 -8.05 3.73
C GLU A 294 1.23 -7.39 2.99
N THR A 295 0.38 -8.22 2.37
CA THR A 295 -0.88 -7.77 1.76
C THR A 295 -1.88 -7.41 2.84
N LEU A 296 -2.53 -6.24 2.72
CA LEU A 296 -3.71 -5.94 3.54
C LEU A 296 -4.94 -6.65 2.98
N ALA A 297 -5.30 -6.30 1.76
CA ALA A 297 -6.45 -6.85 1.06
C ALA A 297 -6.20 -6.85 -0.45
N LYS A 298 -6.57 -7.94 -1.11
CA LYS A 298 -6.65 -8.04 -2.57
C LYS A 298 -8.05 -8.49 -2.96
N LEU A 299 -8.71 -7.70 -3.79
CA LEU A 299 -9.98 -8.04 -4.42
C LEU A 299 -9.76 -8.13 -5.93
N GLU A 300 -9.94 -9.30 -6.51
CA GLU A 300 -9.74 -9.53 -7.93
C GLU A 300 -10.88 -10.38 -8.48
N ASN A 301 -11.64 -9.82 -9.42
CA ASN A 301 -12.78 -10.50 -10.06
C ASN A 301 -13.77 -11.10 -9.05
N GLY A 302 -14.08 -10.35 -7.97
CA GLY A 302 -15.01 -10.76 -6.93
C GLY A 302 -14.44 -11.71 -5.87
N THR A 303 -13.18 -12.14 -6.00
CA THR A 303 -12.48 -12.92 -4.99
C THR A 303 -11.66 -12.01 -4.08
N LEU A 304 -12.01 -11.96 -2.81
CA LEU A 304 -11.28 -11.26 -1.77
C LEU A 304 -10.26 -12.19 -1.15
N SER A 305 -9.04 -11.69 -0.94
CA SER A 305 -7.92 -12.47 -0.38
C SER A 305 -7.12 -11.66 0.63
N THR A 306 -6.60 -12.34 1.65
CA THR A 306 -5.55 -11.84 2.54
C THR A 306 -4.51 -12.93 2.76
N PHE A 307 -3.28 -12.53 3.09
CA PHE A 307 -2.13 -13.43 3.16
C PHE A 307 -1.42 -13.28 4.51
N PRO A 308 -1.97 -13.83 5.61
CA PRO A 308 -1.32 -13.79 6.91
C PRO A 308 0.09 -14.38 6.86
N LEU A 309 1.07 -13.61 7.35
CA LEU A 309 2.46 -14.02 7.50
C LEU A 309 2.85 -13.91 8.98
N ALA A 310 3.42 -14.97 9.53
CA ALA A 310 3.97 -14.99 10.88
C ALA A 310 5.17 -15.92 10.98
N GLY A 311 5.82 -15.90 12.14
CA GLY A 311 7.02 -16.70 12.34
C GLY A 311 8.17 -16.25 11.43
N THR A 312 9.35 -16.10 11.97
CA THR A 312 10.52 -15.69 11.18
C THR A 312 11.72 -16.54 11.53
N ARG A 313 12.38 -17.05 10.50
CA ARG A 313 13.72 -17.67 10.62
C ARG A 313 14.62 -17.08 9.54
N PRO A 314 15.93 -16.92 9.82
CA PRO A 314 16.89 -16.55 8.78
C PRO A 314 17.01 -17.66 7.75
N ARG A 315 17.50 -17.33 6.55
CA ARG A 315 17.87 -18.33 5.54
C ARG A 315 19.14 -19.05 5.96
N GLY A 316 19.19 -20.35 5.72
CA GLY A 316 20.39 -21.17 5.91
C GLY A 316 21.48 -20.84 4.89
N LYS A 317 22.75 -21.00 5.29
CA LYS A 317 23.89 -20.83 4.37
C LYS A 317 24.04 -22.02 3.41
N THR A 318 23.52 -23.16 3.79
CA THR A 318 23.45 -24.39 2.95
C THR A 318 22.01 -24.84 2.83
N ARG A 319 21.72 -25.72 1.86
CA ARG A 319 20.39 -26.28 1.66
C ARG A 319 19.93 -27.13 2.86
N GLU A 320 20.86 -27.83 3.49
CA GLU A 320 20.61 -28.67 4.67
C GLU A 320 20.27 -27.78 5.88
N GLU A 321 21.02 -26.71 6.09
CA GLU A 321 20.76 -25.74 7.16
C GLU A 321 19.42 -25.04 6.95
N ASP A 322 19.10 -24.61 5.70
CA ASP A 322 17.82 -23.98 5.34
C ASP A 322 16.64 -24.91 5.65
N LYS A 323 16.78 -26.21 5.33
CA LYS A 323 15.77 -27.23 5.64
C LYS A 323 15.61 -27.46 7.15
N ALA A 324 16.71 -27.49 7.89
CA ALA A 324 16.64 -27.64 9.35
C ALA A 324 15.94 -26.47 10.04
N LEU A 325 16.17 -25.21 9.56
CA LEU A 325 15.51 -24.02 10.03
C LEU A 325 14.00 -24.04 9.71
N GLU A 326 13.63 -24.52 8.50
CA GLU A 326 12.23 -24.74 8.11
C GLU A 326 11.53 -25.75 9.02
N GLU A 327 12.15 -26.92 9.24
CA GLU A 327 11.60 -27.94 10.13
C GLU A 327 11.45 -27.45 11.57
N GLY A 328 12.39 -26.61 12.03
CA GLY A 328 12.33 -25.96 13.33
C GLY A 328 11.17 -24.95 13.42
N LEU A 329 10.94 -24.16 12.37
CA LEU A 329 9.83 -23.21 12.30
C LEU A 329 8.47 -23.92 12.33
N LEU A 330 8.33 -25.01 11.57
CA LEU A 330 7.10 -25.82 11.49
C LEU A 330 6.78 -26.59 12.78
N LYS A 331 7.73 -26.69 13.73
CA LYS A 331 7.56 -27.35 15.03
C LYS A 331 7.48 -26.38 16.20
N ASP A 332 7.65 -25.09 15.95
CA ASP A 332 7.60 -24.06 17.00
C ASP A 332 6.16 -23.77 17.39
N GLU A 333 5.72 -24.30 18.54
CA GLU A 333 4.34 -24.19 19.01
C GLU A 333 3.90 -22.73 19.20
N LYS A 334 4.80 -21.85 19.61
CA LYS A 334 4.51 -20.41 19.78
C LYS A 334 4.22 -19.74 18.43
N GLU A 335 5.10 -19.96 17.46
CA GLU A 335 4.95 -19.41 16.09
C GLU A 335 3.69 -19.95 15.41
N LEU A 336 3.40 -21.23 15.59
CA LEU A 336 2.18 -21.88 15.08
C LEU A 336 0.90 -21.28 15.73
N ALA A 337 0.91 -21.07 17.06
CA ALA A 337 -0.22 -20.47 17.75
C ALA A 337 -0.48 -19.03 17.31
N GLU A 338 0.58 -18.23 17.17
CA GLU A 338 0.49 -16.87 16.66
C GLU A 338 -0.04 -16.86 15.22
N HIS A 339 0.50 -17.70 14.34
CA HIS A 339 0.04 -17.78 12.95
C HIS A 339 -1.44 -18.19 12.86
N ASN A 340 -1.88 -19.17 13.64
CA ASN A 340 -3.28 -19.59 13.69
C ASN A 340 -4.22 -18.45 14.10
N MET A 341 -3.82 -17.64 15.08
CA MET A 341 -4.56 -16.47 15.48
C MET A 341 -4.69 -15.46 14.33
N LEU A 342 -3.63 -15.23 13.56
CA LEU A 342 -3.67 -14.32 12.41
C LEU A 342 -4.54 -14.87 11.27
N VAL A 343 -4.51 -16.17 11.02
CA VAL A 343 -5.40 -16.82 10.04
C VAL A 343 -6.86 -16.66 10.46
N ASP A 344 -7.18 -16.84 11.73
CA ASP A 344 -8.55 -16.66 12.24
C ASP A 344 -8.99 -15.20 12.19
N LEU A 345 -8.10 -14.25 12.47
CA LEU A 345 -8.36 -12.84 12.24
C LEU A 345 -8.69 -12.54 10.77
N GLY A 346 -7.86 -13.04 9.85
CA GLY A 346 -8.09 -12.90 8.41
C GLY A 346 -9.41 -13.51 7.95
N ARG A 347 -9.75 -14.69 8.45
CA ARG A 347 -11.07 -15.33 8.20
C ARG A 347 -12.22 -14.47 8.70
N ASN A 348 -12.10 -13.90 9.89
CA ASN A 348 -13.11 -13.05 10.49
C ASN A 348 -13.27 -11.73 9.69
N ASP A 349 -12.18 -11.07 9.32
CA ASP A 349 -12.23 -9.82 8.57
C ASP A 349 -12.83 -10.01 7.17
N ILE A 350 -12.38 -11.01 6.41
CA ILE A 350 -12.95 -11.37 5.11
C ILE A 350 -14.41 -11.83 5.25
N GLY A 351 -14.72 -12.57 6.31
CA GLY A 351 -16.06 -13.12 6.56
C GLY A 351 -17.15 -12.08 6.71
N LYS A 352 -16.81 -10.86 7.21
CA LYS A 352 -17.77 -9.75 7.35
C LYS A 352 -18.44 -9.36 6.04
N ILE A 353 -17.73 -9.49 4.92
CA ILE A 353 -18.18 -9.01 3.61
C ILE A 353 -18.24 -10.11 2.53
N SER A 354 -17.91 -11.35 2.88
CA SER A 354 -17.99 -12.48 1.96
C SER A 354 -19.36 -13.16 1.99
N LYS A 355 -19.72 -13.83 0.90
CA LYS A 355 -20.88 -14.71 0.82
C LYS A 355 -20.72 -15.86 1.84
N ILE A 356 -21.79 -16.18 2.54
CA ILE A 356 -21.78 -17.23 3.57
C ILE A 356 -21.30 -18.57 2.98
N GLY A 357 -20.38 -19.24 3.68
CA GLY A 357 -19.82 -20.53 3.26
C GLY A 357 -18.73 -20.45 2.19
N THR A 358 -18.31 -19.25 1.74
CA THR A 358 -17.27 -19.12 0.73
C THR A 358 -15.88 -18.84 1.30
N VAL A 359 -15.79 -18.48 2.57
CA VAL A 359 -14.49 -18.24 3.23
C VAL A 359 -13.71 -19.53 3.36
N LYS A 360 -12.50 -19.58 2.82
CA LYS A 360 -11.61 -20.73 2.78
C LYS A 360 -10.19 -20.36 3.13
N VAL A 361 -9.47 -21.31 3.73
CA VAL A 361 -8.02 -21.26 3.84
C VAL A 361 -7.46 -22.13 2.72
N GLU A 362 -7.04 -21.53 1.61
CA GLU A 362 -6.58 -22.26 0.42
C GLU A 362 -5.18 -22.83 0.60
N LYS A 363 -4.30 -22.03 1.23
CA LYS A 363 -2.97 -22.45 1.66
C LYS A 363 -2.89 -22.24 3.17
N TYR A 364 -2.33 -23.22 3.86
CA TYR A 364 -2.22 -23.21 5.31
C TYR A 364 -0.84 -23.65 5.76
N LEU A 365 -0.18 -22.84 6.59
CA LEU A 365 1.14 -23.10 7.16
C LEU A 365 2.22 -23.47 6.10
N CYS A 366 2.19 -22.77 4.95
CA CYS A 366 3.24 -22.93 3.94
C CYS A 366 4.47 -22.12 4.33
N VAL A 367 5.66 -22.66 4.11
CA VAL A 367 6.89 -21.89 4.32
C VAL A 367 7.17 -21.04 3.09
N GLU A 368 7.02 -19.74 3.23
CA GLU A 368 7.36 -18.76 2.20
C GLU A 368 8.81 -18.30 2.40
N ARG A 369 9.62 -18.44 1.34
CA ARG A 369 11.05 -18.13 1.38
C ARG A 369 11.33 -16.82 0.66
N PHE A 370 11.90 -15.89 1.40
CA PHE A 370 12.39 -14.62 0.88
C PHE A 370 13.94 -14.63 0.80
N SER A 371 14.53 -13.55 0.34
CA SER A 371 16.00 -13.47 0.15
C SER A 371 16.81 -13.74 1.42
N HIS A 372 16.36 -13.23 2.56
CA HIS A 372 17.11 -13.29 3.84
C HIS A 372 16.38 -14.01 4.96
N VAL A 373 15.09 -14.25 4.83
CA VAL A 373 14.24 -14.87 5.85
C VAL A 373 13.25 -15.83 5.22
N MET A 374 12.68 -16.70 6.05
CA MET A 374 11.49 -17.49 5.73
C MET A 374 10.40 -17.22 6.76
N HIS A 375 9.15 -17.31 6.34
CA HIS A 375 7.97 -17.11 7.18
C HIS A 375 6.97 -18.25 7.00
N LEU A 376 6.10 -18.44 7.98
CA LEU A 376 4.86 -19.19 7.81
C LEU A 376 3.84 -18.31 7.09
N GLY A 377 3.31 -18.79 5.98
CA GLY A 377 2.30 -18.10 5.19
C GLY A 377 1.03 -18.93 5.04
N SER A 378 -0.10 -18.24 5.03
CA SER A 378 -1.41 -18.80 4.68
C SER A 378 -2.14 -17.90 3.71
N THR A 379 -3.08 -18.46 2.95
CA THR A 379 -3.95 -17.69 2.05
C THR A 379 -5.39 -17.90 2.50
N VAL A 380 -6.05 -16.82 2.87
CA VAL A 380 -7.48 -16.82 3.19
C VAL A 380 -8.23 -16.13 2.07
N THR A 381 -9.24 -16.78 1.51
CA THR A 381 -10.05 -16.25 0.41
C THR A 381 -11.53 -16.27 0.76
N GLY A 382 -12.31 -15.44 0.05
CA GLY A 382 -13.76 -15.44 0.13
C GLY A 382 -14.35 -14.75 -1.11
N ILE A 383 -15.56 -15.12 -1.50
CA ILE A 383 -16.28 -14.43 -2.58
C ILE A 383 -17.02 -13.24 -1.96
N ILE A 384 -16.73 -12.04 -2.44
CA ILE A 384 -17.39 -10.83 -1.95
C ILE A 384 -18.90 -10.90 -2.22
N ARG A 385 -19.71 -10.38 -1.29
CA ARG A 385 -21.16 -10.28 -1.47
C ARG A 385 -21.51 -9.28 -2.57
N ASP A 386 -22.64 -9.50 -3.24
CA ASP A 386 -23.07 -8.66 -4.37
C ASP A 386 -23.44 -7.22 -3.96
N ASP A 387 -23.70 -6.98 -2.66
CA ASP A 387 -23.97 -5.67 -2.06
C ASP A 387 -22.70 -4.98 -1.51
N LYS A 388 -21.52 -5.55 -1.73
CA LYS A 388 -20.22 -5.09 -1.23
C LYS A 388 -19.24 -4.80 -2.36
N ASP A 389 -18.28 -3.92 -2.10
CA ASP A 389 -17.29 -3.46 -3.06
C ASP A 389 -15.86 -3.32 -2.46
N ALA A 390 -14.94 -2.79 -3.24
CA ALA A 390 -13.55 -2.60 -2.83
C ALA A 390 -13.40 -1.63 -1.63
N VAL A 391 -14.30 -0.65 -1.50
CA VAL A 391 -14.30 0.27 -0.35
C VAL A 391 -14.73 -0.46 0.92
N ASP A 392 -15.77 -1.31 0.82
CA ASP A 392 -16.19 -2.17 1.93
C ASP A 392 -15.06 -3.14 2.35
N ALA A 393 -14.19 -3.56 1.42
CA ALA A 393 -13.04 -4.39 1.75
C ALA A 393 -12.02 -3.63 2.61
N VAL A 394 -11.73 -2.37 2.27
CA VAL A 394 -10.90 -1.50 3.11
C VAL A 394 -11.53 -1.33 4.49
N ASP A 395 -12.82 -0.98 4.56
CA ASP A 395 -13.55 -0.74 5.80
C ASP A 395 -13.58 -1.96 6.73
N ALA A 396 -13.68 -3.16 6.17
CA ALA A 396 -13.77 -4.40 6.95
C ALA A 396 -12.43 -4.87 7.51
N ILE A 397 -11.33 -4.62 6.77
CA ILE A 397 -10.02 -5.21 7.06
C ILE A 397 -9.10 -4.22 7.77
N LEU A 398 -9.15 -2.93 7.41
CA LEU A 398 -8.28 -1.90 8.00
C LEU A 398 -8.69 -1.55 9.45
N PRO A 399 -7.71 -1.44 10.38
CA PRO A 399 -6.33 -1.87 10.25
C PRO A 399 -6.19 -3.39 10.33
N ALA A 400 -5.09 -3.91 9.77
CA ALA A 400 -4.78 -5.33 9.88
C ALA A 400 -4.65 -5.77 11.33
N GLY A 401 -5.00 -7.02 11.62
CA GLY A 401 -4.83 -7.61 12.95
C GLY A 401 -3.38 -7.62 13.42
N THR A 402 -2.45 -7.84 12.49
CA THR A 402 -0.99 -7.80 12.70
C THR A 402 -0.47 -6.42 13.11
N LEU A 403 -1.27 -5.36 12.95
CA LEU A 403 -0.93 -3.98 13.31
C LEU A 403 -1.83 -3.38 14.41
N SER A 404 -2.86 -4.11 14.82
CA SER A 404 -3.80 -3.69 15.88
C SER A 404 -3.77 -4.64 17.06
N GLY A 405 -4.38 -5.78 16.95
CA GLY A 405 -4.45 -6.81 17.97
C GLY A 405 -5.79 -7.54 18.00
N ALA A 406 -6.01 -8.33 19.02
CA ALA A 406 -7.19 -9.18 19.16
C ALA A 406 -7.76 -9.09 20.59
N PRO A 407 -9.07 -8.82 20.76
CA PRO A 407 -10.07 -8.35 19.77
C PRO A 407 -9.72 -6.95 19.20
N LYS A 408 -9.90 -6.76 17.89
CA LYS A 408 -9.44 -5.58 17.14
C LYS A 408 -9.90 -4.25 17.74
N PHE A 409 -11.20 -4.09 18.01
CA PHE A 409 -11.76 -2.83 18.51
C PHE A 409 -11.13 -2.42 19.85
N ARG A 410 -11.05 -3.35 20.82
CA ARG A 410 -10.47 -3.09 22.13
C ARG A 410 -8.96 -2.81 22.04
N ALA A 411 -8.25 -3.54 21.19
CA ALA A 411 -6.84 -3.28 20.92
C ALA A 411 -6.61 -1.85 20.37
N CYS A 412 -7.45 -1.38 19.43
CA CYS A 412 -7.37 -0.01 18.91
C CYS A 412 -7.61 1.05 20.01
N GLN A 413 -8.53 0.82 20.96
CA GLN A 413 -8.72 1.72 22.10
C GLN A 413 -7.47 1.80 22.99
N ILE A 414 -6.87 0.64 23.28
CA ILE A 414 -5.65 0.56 24.11
C ILE A 414 -4.45 1.23 23.39
N ILE A 415 -4.34 1.05 22.08
CA ILE A 415 -3.33 1.72 21.27
C ILE A 415 -3.48 3.24 21.39
N GLU A 416 -4.69 3.76 21.23
CA GLU A 416 -4.97 5.19 21.35
C GLU A 416 -4.57 5.73 22.72
N GLU A 417 -4.95 5.00 23.79
CA GLU A 417 -4.62 5.36 25.16
C GLU A 417 -3.11 5.39 25.44
N LEU A 418 -2.36 4.39 24.94
CA LEU A 418 -0.96 4.22 25.28
C LEU A 418 -0.02 5.03 24.37
N GLU A 419 -0.28 5.11 23.08
CA GLU A 419 0.57 5.82 22.12
C GLU A 419 0.34 7.33 22.12
N GLN A 420 -0.88 7.77 22.39
CA GLN A 420 -1.25 9.20 22.45
C GLN A 420 -0.75 10.00 21.23
N SER A 421 -0.81 9.40 20.06
CA SER A 421 -0.41 10.02 18.79
C SER A 421 -1.07 9.34 17.62
N LYS A 422 -1.45 10.12 16.60
CA LYS A 422 -1.90 9.56 15.32
C LYS A 422 -0.83 8.64 14.74
N ARG A 423 -1.27 7.49 14.26
CA ARG A 423 -0.36 6.56 13.54
C ARG A 423 -0.08 7.03 12.12
N GLY A 424 -0.99 7.81 11.57
CA GLY A 424 -0.90 8.25 10.20
C GLY A 424 -0.87 7.07 9.23
N ILE A 425 0.08 7.07 8.31
CA ILE A 425 0.17 6.03 7.29
C ILE A 425 0.58 4.65 7.85
N TYR A 426 1.30 4.60 8.97
CA TYR A 426 1.77 3.33 9.56
C TYR A 426 0.61 2.45 10.01
N GLY A 427 0.57 1.22 9.50
CA GLY A 427 -0.54 0.28 9.75
C GLY A 427 -1.80 0.56 8.94
N GLY A 428 -1.74 1.55 8.05
CA GLY A 428 -2.75 1.82 7.04
C GLY A 428 -2.62 0.91 5.81
N ALA A 429 -3.22 1.32 4.69
CA ALA A 429 -3.19 0.65 3.40
C ALA A 429 -2.51 1.52 2.34
N ILE A 430 -1.65 0.93 1.51
CA ILE A 430 -1.07 1.58 0.32
C ILE A 430 -1.34 0.69 -0.88
N GLY A 431 -1.77 1.27 -1.99
CA GLY A 431 -2.02 0.53 -3.23
C GLY A 431 -3.00 1.23 -4.15
N TYR A 432 -3.86 0.46 -4.79
CA TYR A 432 -4.83 0.99 -5.75
C TYR A 432 -6.22 0.38 -5.61
N LEU A 433 -7.22 1.18 -6.02
CA LEU A 433 -8.57 0.76 -6.36
C LEU A 433 -8.76 1.04 -7.85
N ASP A 434 -9.01 0.02 -8.66
CA ASP A 434 -9.17 0.19 -10.10
C ASP A 434 -10.61 0.56 -10.50
N PHE A 435 -10.77 0.97 -11.75
CA PHE A 435 -12.07 1.31 -12.31
C PHE A 435 -12.95 0.08 -12.66
N ALA A 436 -12.40 -1.12 -12.58
CA ALA A 436 -13.16 -2.37 -12.75
C ALA A 436 -13.73 -2.89 -11.42
N GLY A 437 -13.39 -2.23 -10.31
CA GLY A 437 -13.84 -2.58 -8.96
C GLY A 437 -12.90 -3.53 -8.22
N ASN A 438 -11.67 -3.71 -8.70
CA ASN A 438 -10.64 -4.48 -8.00
C ASN A 438 -9.85 -3.59 -7.03
N LEU A 439 -9.16 -4.23 -6.10
CA LEU A 439 -8.33 -3.62 -5.08
C LEU A 439 -7.05 -4.44 -4.91
N ASP A 440 -5.91 -3.78 -4.80
CA ASP A 440 -4.68 -4.43 -4.35
C ASP A 440 -3.91 -3.47 -3.45
N THR A 441 -3.80 -3.83 -2.17
CA THR A 441 -3.21 -2.98 -1.13
C THR A 441 -2.32 -3.78 -0.20
N CYS A 442 -1.19 -3.21 0.17
CA CYS A 442 -0.34 -3.71 1.23
C CYS A 442 -0.62 -3.00 2.56
N ILE A 443 -0.19 -3.63 3.65
CA ILE A 443 -0.10 -2.98 4.95
C ILE A 443 1.05 -1.97 4.89
N ALA A 444 0.79 -0.74 5.31
CA ALA A 444 1.78 0.33 5.30
C ALA A 444 2.79 0.16 6.46
N ILE A 445 3.80 -0.66 6.23
CA ILE A 445 4.92 -0.95 7.13
C ILE A 445 6.24 -0.94 6.36
N ARG A 446 7.37 -0.92 7.07
CA ARG A 446 8.71 -0.88 6.45
C ARG A 446 8.86 0.28 5.47
N LEU A 447 8.43 1.44 5.88
CA LEU A 447 8.40 2.65 5.07
C LEU A 447 9.00 3.84 5.85
N VAL A 448 9.38 4.84 5.08
CA VAL A 448 9.66 6.19 5.52
C VAL A 448 8.80 7.16 4.73
N TYR A 449 8.27 8.16 5.38
CA TYR A 449 7.73 9.32 4.69
C TYR A 449 8.46 10.60 5.10
N LYS A 450 8.48 11.56 4.17
CA LYS A 450 8.98 12.92 4.41
C LYS A 450 7.82 13.90 4.22
N LYS A 451 7.59 14.73 5.24
CA LYS A 451 6.56 15.77 5.25
C LYS A 451 7.06 16.96 6.07
N ASN A 452 6.85 18.18 5.58
CA ASN A 452 7.22 19.43 6.28
C ASN A 452 8.68 19.47 6.76
N GLY A 453 9.62 18.94 5.97
CA GLY A 453 11.06 18.94 6.34
C GLY A 453 11.45 17.92 7.40
N GLU A 454 10.56 16.99 7.75
CA GLU A 454 10.84 15.88 8.65
C GLU A 454 10.62 14.54 7.95
N ILE A 455 11.46 13.57 8.28
CA ILE A 455 11.21 12.15 8.00
C ILE A 455 10.61 11.47 9.21
N CYS A 456 9.76 10.49 8.97
CA CYS A 456 9.23 9.60 9.99
C CYS A 456 9.31 8.16 9.53
N ILE A 457 9.89 7.32 10.36
CA ILE A 457 9.88 5.86 10.28
C ILE A 457 9.10 5.37 11.49
N ARG A 458 8.14 4.47 11.31
CA ARG A 458 7.39 3.90 12.42
C ARG A 458 7.43 2.39 12.36
N SER A 459 7.62 1.77 13.50
CA SER A 459 7.65 0.31 13.66
C SER A 459 7.02 -0.08 14.99
N GLY A 460 6.64 -1.34 15.15
CA GLY A 460 5.99 -1.80 16.35
C GLY A 460 6.25 -3.28 16.64
N ALA A 461 5.91 -3.68 17.86
CA ALA A 461 6.00 -5.04 18.34
C ALA A 461 4.63 -5.52 18.86
N GLY A 462 4.34 -6.80 18.65
CA GLY A 462 3.14 -7.47 19.15
C GLY A 462 3.33 -7.88 20.61
N ILE A 463 2.57 -7.27 21.52
CA ILE A 463 2.67 -7.50 22.94
C ILE A 463 1.70 -8.62 23.33
N VAL A 464 2.23 -9.65 23.97
CA VAL A 464 1.51 -10.80 24.54
C VAL A 464 1.87 -10.94 26.04
N ALA A 465 1.23 -11.85 26.75
CA ALA A 465 1.42 -12.03 28.19
C ALA A 465 2.88 -12.24 28.59
N ASP A 466 3.64 -12.98 27.79
CA ASP A 466 5.05 -13.33 28.05
C ASP A 466 6.06 -12.31 27.46
N SER A 467 5.57 -11.21 26.88
CA SER A 467 6.44 -10.17 26.32
C SER A 467 7.38 -9.58 27.35
N VAL A 468 8.63 -9.39 26.98
CA VAL A 468 9.68 -8.76 27.78
C VAL A 468 9.93 -7.35 27.26
N PRO A 469 9.65 -6.29 28.03
CA PRO A 469 9.66 -4.91 27.55
C PRO A 469 10.91 -4.49 26.77
N GLU A 470 12.10 -4.87 27.25
CA GLU A 470 13.37 -4.55 26.58
C GLU A 470 13.52 -5.23 25.23
N LYS A 471 13.01 -6.47 25.12
CA LYS A 471 13.05 -7.22 23.85
C LYS A 471 12.09 -6.62 22.84
N GLU A 472 10.90 -6.20 23.28
CA GLU A 472 9.92 -5.56 22.41
C GLU A 472 10.39 -4.20 21.88
N PHE A 473 11.04 -3.40 22.72
CA PHE A 473 11.70 -2.17 22.27
C PHE A 473 12.78 -2.46 21.22
N GLN A 474 13.61 -3.48 21.47
CA GLN A 474 14.65 -3.88 20.51
C GLN A 474 14.06 -4.40 19.20
N GLU A 475 12.93 -5.09 19.26
CA GLU A 475 12.20 -5.55 18.07
C GLU A 475 11.71 -4.38 17.23
N CYS A 476 11.13 -3.34 17.84
CA CYS A 476 10.80 -2.10 17.14
C CYS A 476 12.01 -1.52 16.40
N CYS A 477 13.15 -1.40 17.10
CA CYS A 477 14.38 -0.89 16.51
C CYS A 477 14.86 -1.78 15.35
N ASN A 478 14.80 -3.10 15.51
CA ASN A 478 15.20 -4.05 14.48
C ASN A 478 14.33 -3.96 13.22
N LYS A 479 13.00 -3.79 13.40
CA LYS A 479 12.05 -3.64 12.29
C LYS A 479 12.24 -2.34 11.50
N ALA A 480 12.74 -1.28 12.14
CA ALA A 480 13.07 -0.02 11.47
C ALA A 480 14.44 -0.05 10.76
N ARG A 481 15.33 -0.95 11.16
CA ARG A 481 16.75 -0.95 10.78
C ARG A 481 16.98 -0.92 9.27
N ALA A 482 16.25 -1.74 8.49
CA ALA A 482 16.42 -1.78 7.04
C ALA A 482 16.15 -0.41 6.38
N VAL A 483 15.14 0.30 6.86
CA VAL A 483 14.79 1.64 6.35
C VAL A 483 15.84 2.67 6.79
N VAL A 484 16.30 2.61 8.04
CA VAL A 484 17.36 3.51 8.56
C VAL A 484 18.65 3.32 7.76
N GLN A 485 19.08 2.08 7.55
CA GLN A 485 20.28 1.77 6.76
C GLN A 485 20.14 2.25 5.30
N ALA A 486 18.96 2.12 4.71
CA ALA A 486 18.72 2.63 3.36
C ALA A 486 18.81 4.16 3.28
N ILE A 487 18.37 4.87 4.31
CA ILE A 487 18.51 6.31 4.41
C ILE A 487 19.99 6.68 4.55
N GLU A 488 20.73 6.02 5.46
CA GLU A 488 22.15 6.28 5.68
C GLU A 488 22.97 6.06 4.40
N GLN A 489 22.73 4.95 3.70
CA GLN A 489 23.40 4.67 2.45
C GLN A 489 23.04 5.66 1.32
N ALA A 490 21.78 6.10 1.26
CA ALA A 490 21.33 7.04 0.23
C ALA A 490 21.91 8.47 0.41
N GLN A 491 22.35 8.85 1.62
CA GLN A 491 22.95 10.17 1.90
C GLN A 491 24.31 10.36 1.20
N GLU A 492 25.02 9.29 0.92
CA GLU A 492 26.33 9.33 0.25
C GLU A 492 26.20 9.51 -1.27
N GLY A 493 24.97 9.43 -1.80
CA GLY A 493 24.71 9.34 -3.23
C GLY A 493 24.91 7.92 -3.74
N LEU A 494 24.32 7.62 -4.90
CA LEU A 494 24.36 6.28 -5.53
C LEU A 494 25.08 6.26 -6.88
N GLU A 495 25.78 7.33 -7.22
CA GLU A 495 26.51 7.50 -8.50
C GLU A 495 27.99 7.76 -8.24
#